data_0b7b05389963fb62cd5a6d06adeb1f00
#
_entry.id   0b7b05389963fb62cd5a6d06adeb1f00
#
_cell.length_a   1.000
_cell.length_b   1.000
_cell.length_c   1.000
_cell.angle_alpha   90.00
_cell.angle_beta   90.00
_cell.angle_gamma   90.00
#
_symmetry.space_group_name_H-M   'P 1'
#
loop_
_entity.id
_entity.type
_entity.pdbx_description
1 polymer ?
#
loop_
_entity_poly.entity_id
_entity_poly.type
_entity_poly.pdbx_seq_one_letter_code
_entity_poly.pdbx_strand_id
1 'polypeptide(L)'
;QNFVLMGHSRGAMLSVLIAASEPTRVKQLMLIDGLLPIPVDANHAAKQMSRYVSDFRRPHRAKKKGFQNRNEAVALRVKAANLPIRVASILAERNLKLIDGEYFWHVDDRLKAASALKLTHEHNVAFLSAVNCPIHVVVANQGMGNYDKFKEMMQSFPWIYWHKMEGHHHLHMDEQAKDIAKLCTEHWR
;
A
#
# COMPACT_ATOMS: atom_id res chain seq x y z
N GLN A 1 -9.76 -10.56 -21.13
CA GLN A 1 -8.81 -9.49 -21.44
C GLN A 1 -7.63 -9.59 -20.45
N ASN A 2 -6.41 -9.56 -20.96
CA ASN A 2 -5.19 -9.59 -20.17
C ASN A 2 -4.80 -8.17 -19.73
N PHE A 3 -4.17 -8.03 -18.56
CA PHE A 3 -3.74 -6.73 -18.04
C PHE A 3 -2.49 -6.85 -17.16
N VAL A 4 -1.83 -5.72 -16.96
CA VAL A 4 -0.76 -5.52 -16.00
C VAL A 4 -1.34 -4.80 -14.78
N LEU A 5 -0.93 -5.18 -13.58
CA LEU A 5 -1.32 -4.50 -12.35
C LEU A 5 -0.15 -3.69 -11.80
N MET A 6 -0.42 -2.44 -11.48
CA MET A 6 0.47 -1.60 -10.70
C MET A 6 -0.18 -1.23 -9.37
N GLY A 7 0.50 -1.45 -8.27
CA GLY A 7 -0.01 -1.16 -6.94
C GLY A 7 1.03 -0.52 -6.05
N HIS A 8 0.60 0.43 -5.21
CA HIS A 8 1.43 1.05 -4.18
C HIS A 8 0.94 0.66 -2.79
N SER A 9 1.85 0.32 -1.89
CA SER A 9 1.54 0.06 -0.48
C SER A 9 0.45 -1.03 -0.33
N ARG A 10 -0.70 -0.72 0.26
CA ARG A 10 -1.87 -1.62 0.33
C ARG A 10 -2.35 -2.06 -1.06
N GLY A 11 -2.25 -1.17 -2.07
CA GLY A 11 -2.57 -1.52 -3.45
C GLY A 11 -1.65 -2.59 -4.02
N ALA A 12 -0.37 -2.59 -3.65
CA ALA A 12 0.57 -3.65 -4.01
C ALA A 12 0.15 -5.00 -3.41
N MET A 13 -0.22 -5.02 -2.12
CA MET A 13 -0.72 -6.23 -1.45
C MET A 13 -1.97 -6.79 -2.15
N LEU A 14 -2.94 -5.93 -2.48
CA LEU A 14 -4.15 -6.33 -3.20
C LEU A 14 -3.83 -6.84 -4.61
N SER A 15 -2.86 -6.25 -5.30
CA SER A 15 -2.43 -6.69 -6.63
C SER A 15 -1.90 -8.12 -6.63
N VAL A 16 -1.16 -8.52 -5.60
CA VAL A 16 -0.69 -9.91 -5.43
C VAL A 16 -1.88 -10.86 -5.24
N LEU A 17 -2.83 -10.50 -4.38
CA LEU A 17 -4.01 -11.34 -4.14
C LEU A 17 -4.85 -11.50 -5.42
N ILE A 18 -5.02 -10.42 -6.20
CA ILE A 18 -5.73 -10.47 -7.49
C ILE A 18 -4.97 -11.35 -8.48
N ALA A 19 -3.64 -11.20 -8.59
CA ALA A 19 -2.85 -12.02 -9.52
C ALA A 19 -2.88 -13.50 -9.17
N ALA A 20 -2.87 -13.84 -7.89
CA ALA A 20 -3.01 -15.21 -7.42
C ALA A 20 -4.40 -15.80 -7.71
N SER A 21 -5.44 -14.96 -7.66
CA SER A 21 -6.83 -15.38 -7.92
C SER A 21 -7.16 -15.45 -9.42
N GLU A 22 -6.45 -14.69 -10.25
CA GLU A 22 -6.68 -14.56 -11.71
C GLU A 22 -5.37 -14.79 -12.51
N PRO A 23 -4.68 -15.94 -12.31
CA PRO A 23 -3.31 -16.15 -12.79
C PRO A 23 -3.19 -16.18 -14.32
N THR A 24 -4.28 -16.40 -15.04
CA THR A 24 -4.31 -16.40 -16.52
C THR A 24 -4.47 -14.99 -17.10
N ARG A 25 -5.03 -14.05 -16.32
CA ARG A 25 -5.38 -12.70 -16.78
C ARG A 25 -4.31 -11.67 -16.45
N VAL A 26 -3.65 -11.80 -15.30
CA VAL A 26 -2.57 -10.88 -14.89
C VAL A 26 -1.27 -11.32 -15.55
N LYS A 27 -0.71 -10.44 -16.37
CA LYS A 27 0.52 -10.74 -17.12
C LYS A 27 1.79 -10.27 -16.42
N GLN A 28 1.66 -9.29 -15.53
CA GLN A 28 2.79 -8.76 -14.77
C GLN A 28 2.30 -7.93 -13.58
N LEU A 29 3.12 -7.90 -12.54
CA LEU A 29 2.95 -7.04 -11.38
C LEU A 29 4.08 -6.01 -11.31
N MET A 30 3.72 -4.74 -11.11
CA MET A 30 4.61 -3.67 -10.69
C MET A 30 4.17 -3.17 -9.31
N LEU A 31 4.93 -3.48 -8.29
CA LEU A 31 4.59 -3.23 -6.90
C LEU A 31 5.51 -2.15 -6.34
N ILE A 32 4.94 -1.12 -5.75
CA ILE A 32 5.69 0.02 -5.21
C ILE A 32 5.56 0.02 -3.69
N ASP A 33 6.69 -0.15 -3.03
CA ASP A 33 6.89 -0.14 -1.58
C ASP A 33 5.81 -0.94 -0.82
N GLY A 34 5.57 -2.15 -1.31
CA GLY A 34 4.65 -3.12 -0.74
C GLY A 34 4.68 -4.43 -1.54
N LEU A 35 4.35 -5.54 -0.90
CA LEU A 35 4.24 -6.86 -1.54
C LEU A 35 3.08 -7.64 -0.92
N LEU A 36 3.18 -8.01 0.34
CA LEU A 36 2.17 -8.73 1.10
C LEU A 36 2.05 -8.14 2.51
N PRO A 37 0.93 -8.36 3.19
CA PRO A 37 0.79 -7.97 4.58
C PRO A 37 1.84 -8.67 5.46
N ILE A 38 2.29 -7.99 6.50
CA ILE A 38 3.11 -8.61 7.54
C ILE A 38 2.29 -9.76 8.14
N PRO A 39 2.82 -11.00 8.10
CA PRO A 39 2.09 -12.16 8.59
C PRO A 39 1.84 -12.08 10.10
N VAL A 40 0.73 -12.64 10.53
CA VAL A 40 0.35 -12.72 11.94
C VAL A 40 0.10 -14.17 12.30
N ASP A 41 0.56 -14.60 13.46
CA ASP A 41 0.32 -15.93 13.96
C ASP A 41 -1.17 -16.24 14.09
N ALA A 42 -1.58 -17.44 13.70
CA ALA A 42 -2.98 -17.88 13.74
C ALA A 42 -3.61 -17.80 15.14
N ASN A 43 -2.81 -17.96 16.19
CA ASN A 43 -3.27 -17.83 17.59
C ASN A 43 -3.82 -16.43 17.92
N HIS A 44 -3.51 -15.42 17.10
CA HIS A 44 -4.04 -14.07 17.26
C HIS A 44 -5.42 -13.86 16.60
N ALA A 45 -5.98 -14.86 15.91
CA ALA A 45 -7.21 -14.70 15.12
C ALA A 45 -8.39 -14.21 15.96
N ALA A 46 -8.63 -14.80 17.14
CA ALA A 46 -9.72 -14.40 18.04
C ALA A 46 -9.55 -12.95 18.54
N LYS A 47 -8.33 -12.56 18.93
CA LYS A 47 -8.01 -11.18 19.34
C LYS A 47 -8.18 -10.20 18.20
N GLN A 48 -7.77 -10.58 16.98
CA GLN A 48 -7.92 -9.79 15.78
C GLN A 48 -9.41 -9.56 15.45
N MET A 49 -10.22 -10.60 15.52
CA MET A 49 -11.67 -10.53 15.31
C MET A 49 -12.35 -9.63 16.34
N SER A 50 -11.99 -9.75 17.63
CA SER A 50 -12.51 -8.89 18.69
C SER A 50 -12.21 -7.41 18.41
N ARG A 51 -10.99 -7.12 17.95
CA ARG A 51 -10.60 -5.75 17.57
C ARG A 51 -11.41 -5.23 16.38
N TYR A 52 -11.59 -6.05 15.34
CA TYR A 52 -12.43 -5.70 14.20
C TYR A 52 -13.86 -5.37 14.63
N VAL A 53 -14.50 -6.24 15.43
CA VAL A 53 -15.87 -6.03 15.94
C VAL A 53 -15.95 -4.74 16.76
N SER A 54 -14.96 -4.47 17.60
CA SER A 54 -14.88 -3.24 18.39
C SER A 54 -14.79 -2.00 17.49
N ASP A 55 -13.89 -2.02 16.50
CA ASP A 55 -13.70 -0.91 15.58
C ASP A 55 -14.94 -0.70 14.69
N PHE A 56 -15.60 -1.79 14.26
CA PHE A 56 -16.82 -1.73 13.47
C PHE A 56 -18.01 -1.13 14.25
N ARG A 57 -18.10 -1.42 15.55
CA ARG A 57 -19.14 -0.89 16.43
C ARG A 57 -18.91 0.54 16.89
N ARG A 58 -17.67 1.05 16.77
CA ARG A 58 -17.41 2.46 17.07
C ARG A 58 -18.22 3.32 16.12
N PRO A 59 -19.02 4.28 16.65
CA PRO A 59 -19.72 5.20 15.78
C PRO A 59 -18.70 5.90 14.88
N HIS A 60 -18.86 5.79 13.56
CA HIS A 60 -18.05 6.52 12.57
C HIS A 60 -18.19 8.05 12.69
N ARG A 61 -18.85 8.51 13.74
CA ARG A 61 -19.32 9.87 14.01
C ARG A 61 -18.57 10.65 15.08
N ALA A 62 -17.37 10.28 15.43
CA ALA A 62 -16.53 11.30 16.06
C ALA A 62 -16.44 12.44 15.02
N LYS A 63 -17.04 13.60 15.31
CA LYS A 63 -16.95 14.78 14.44
C LYS A 63 -15.49 14.97 14.10
N LYS A 64 -15.13 14.69 12.86
CA LYS A 64 -13.77 14.96 12.38
C LYS A 64 -13.60 16.46 12.54
N LYS A 65 -12.57 16.90 13.22
CA LYS A 65 -12.21 18.31 13.26
C LYS A 65 -11.71 18.68 11.86
N GLY A 66 -12.36 19.62 11.22
CA GLY A 66 -11.91 20.20 9.96
C GLY A 66 -10.67 21.07 10.16
N PHE A 67 -10.00 21.36 9.08
CA PHE A 67 -8.89 22.30 9.02
C PHE A 67 -9.39 23.62 8.48
N GLN A 68 -8.91 24.73 9.04
CA GLN A 68 -9.29 26.07 8.59
C GLN A 68 -8.76 26.36 7.18
N ASN A 69 -7.62 25.77 6.82
CA ASN A 69 -7.03 25.91 5.50
C ASN A 69 -6.27 24.64 5.07
N ARG A 70 -5.95 24.55 3.77
CA ARG A 70 -5.23 23.39 3.20
C ARG A 70 -3.84 23.21 3.81
N ASN A 71 -3.15 24.30 4.12
CA ASN A 71 -1.77 24.24 4.61
C ASN A 71 -1.67 23.55 5.96
N GLU A 72 -2.66 23.73 6.85
CA GLU A 72 -2.74 23.00 8.12
C GLU A 72 -2.86 21.49 7.89
N ALA A 73 -3.72 21.08 6.96
CA ALA A 73 -3.88 19.66 6.62
C ALA A 73 -2.61 19.07 6.01
N VAL A 74 -1.93 19.81 5.14
CA VAL A 74 -0.64 19.44 4.53
C VAL A 74 0.43 19.31 5.61
N ALA A 75 0.59 20.31 6.49
CA ALA A 75 1.58 20.31 7.55
C ALA A 75 1.40 19.10 8.49
N LEU A 76 0.15 18.80 8.86
CA LEU A 76 -0.14 17.62 9.66
C LEU A 76 0.23 16.32 8.92
N ARG A 77 -0.02 16.24 7.62
CA ARG A 77 0.33 15.07 6.80
C ARG A 77 1.83 14.88 6.68
N VAL A 78 2.58 15.96 6.46
CA VAL A 78 4.05 15.97 6.48
C VAL A 78 4.57 15.36 7.78
N LYS A 79 4.09 15.87 8.92
CA LYS A 79 4.51 15.40 10.24
C LYS A 79 4.11 13.95 10.52
N ALA A 80 2.89 13.56 10.16
CA ALA A 80 2.34 12.23 10.48
C ALA A 80 2.96 11.09 9.65
N ALA A 81 3.40 11.37 8.43
CA ALA A 81 3.90 10.36 7.50
C ALA A 81 5.35 10.58 7.06
N ASN A 82 6.04 11.56 7.66
CA ASN A 82 7.41 11.95 7.31
C ASN A 82 7.60 12.13 5.78
N LEU A 83 6.70 12.91 5.17
CA LEU A 83 6.69 13.14 3.73
C LEU A 83 7.26 14.50 3.36
N PRO A 84 7.89 14.64 2.18
CA PRO A 84 8.15 15.94 1.61
C PRO A 84 6.87 16.76 1.44
N ILE A 85 6.95 18.07 1.67
CA ILE A 85 5.78 18.97 1.58
C ILE A 85 5.10 18.90 0.19
N ARG A 86 5.89 18.74 -0.87
CA ARG A 86 5.41 18.59 -2.24
C ARG A 86 4.49 17.37 -2.37
N VAL A 87 4.90 16.22 -1.87
CA VAL A 87 4.12 14.97 -1.92
C VAL A 87 2.86 15.08 -1.06
N ALA A 88 2.99 15.63 0.15
CA ALA A 88 1.84 15.87 1.01
C ALA A 88 0.82 16.83 0.36
N SER A 89 1.28 17.84 -0.39
CA SER A 89 0.43 18.78 -1.13
C SER A 89 -0.34 18.09 -2.26
N ILE A 90 0.32 17.23 -3.05
CA ILE A 90 -0.33 16.44 -4.11
C ILE A 90 -1.41 15.52 -3.51
N LEU A 91 -1.10 14.85 -2.40
CA LEU A 91 -2.08 14.02 -1.70
C LEU A 91 -3.27 14.83 -1.18
N ALA A 92 -3.00 16.04 -0.65
CA ALA A 92 -4.03 16.94 -0.15
C ALA A 92 -4.92 17.48 -1.29
N GLU A 93 -4.34 17.78 -2.44
CA GLU A 93 -5.08 18.26 -3.61
C GLU A 93 -6.18 17.29 -4.03
N ARG A 94 -5.87 16.00 -4.03
CA ARG A 94 -6.82 14.95 -4.41
C ARG A 94 -7.79 14.56 -3.30
N ASN A 95 -7.34 14.58 -2.05
CA ASN A 95 -8.06 13.94 -0.94
C ASN A 95 -8.70 14.93 0.04
N LEU A 96 -8.49 16.23 -0.10
CA LEU A 96 -9.19 17.21 0.72
C LEU A 96 -10.48 17.65 0.04
N LYS A 97 -11.55 17.74 0.84
CA LYS A 97 -12.82 18.36 0.46
C LYS A 97 -13.13 19.52 1.37
N LEU A 98 -13.63 20.59 0.78
CA LEU A 98 -14.18 21.73 1.52
C LEU A 98 -15.66 21.44 1.81
N ILE A 99 -16.04 21.45 3.09
CA ILE A 99 -17.40 21.22 3.57
C ILE A 99 -17.67 22.28 4.65
N ASP A 100 -18.71 23.07 4.47
CA ASP A 100 -19.13 24.12 5.43
C ASP A 100 -17.98 25.04 5.89
N GLY A 101 -17.08 25.40 4.96
CA GLY A 101 -15.96 26.31 5.22
C GLY A 101 -14.73 25.69 5.86
N GLU A 102 -14.73 24.40 6.13
CA GLU A 102 -13.58 23.65 6.67
C GLU A 102 -13.10 22.56 5.69
N TYR A 103 -11.81 22.23 5.72
CA TYR A 103 -11.22 21.16 4.91
C TYR A 103 -11.20 19.84 5.67
N PHE A 104 -11.63 18.76 5.01
CA PHE A 104 -11.63 17.42 5.57
C PHE A 104 -10.91 16.43 4.66
N TRP A 105 -10.14 15.52 5.23
CA TRP A 105 -9.64 14.38 4.49
C TRP A 105 -10.78 13.45 4.09
N HIS A 106 -11.02 13.31 2.79
CA HIS A 106 -12.04 12.44 2.22
C HIS A 106 -11.49 11.02 2.05
N VAL A 107 -11.41 10.31 3.15
CA VAL A 107 -10.98 8.91 3.22
C VAL A 107 -12.08 8.11 3.88
N ASP A 108 -12.42 6.96 3.32
CA ASP A 108 -13.37 6.03 3.92
C ASP A 108 -12.85 5.57 5.29
N ASP A 109 -13.65 5.77 6.33
CA ASP A 109 -13.26 5.44 7.70
C ASP A 109 -13.06 3.93 7.92
N ARG A 110 -13.69 3.09 7.09
CA ARG A 110 -13.47 1.64 7.08
C ARG A 110 -12.02 1.25 6.75
N LEU A 111 -11.30 2.09 6.02
CA LEU A 111 -9.87 1.87 5.73
C LEU A 111 -8.97 2.00 6.96
N LYS A 112 -9.48 2.59 8.05
CA LYS A 112 -8.77 2.74 9.33
C LYS A 112 -9.09 1.64 10.33
N ALA A 113 -10.17 0.91 10.11
CA ALA A 113 -10.57 -0.19 10.97
C ALA A 113 -9.60 -1.37 10.83
N ALA A 114 -9.47 -2.15 11.88
CA ALA A 114 -8.73 -3.40 11.85
C ALA A 114 -9.38 -4.37 10.85
N SER A 115 -8.57 -5.16 10.15
CA SER A 115 -9.09 -6.25 9.33
C SER A 115 -9.70 -7.34 10.22
N ALA A 116 -10.78 -7.98 9.76
CA ALA A 116 -11.42 -9.07 10.50
C ALA A 116 -10.46 -10.25 10.71
N LEU A 117 -9.72 -10.59 9.66
CA LEU A 117 -8.67 -11.60 9.68
C LEU A 117 -7.38 -11.01 9.12
N LYS A 118 -6.25 -11.58 9.48
CA LYS A 118 -4.94 -11.28 8.91
C LYS A 118 -4.34 -12.55 8.35
N LEU A 119 -3.51 -12.40 7.32
CA LEU A 119 -2.83 -13.53 6.70
C LEU A 119 -1.72 -14.06 7.64
N THR A 120 -1.56 -15.36 7.68
CA THR A 120 -0.39 -16.02 8.26
C THR A 120 0.75 -16.08 7.24
N HIS A 121 1.89 -16.59 7.66
CA HIS A 121 3.02 -16.85 6.75
C HIS A 121 2.62 -17.83 5.64
N GLU A 122 1.94 -18.91 5.99
CA GLU A 122 1.49 -19.96 5.05
C GLU A 122 0.52 -19.38 4.00
N HIS A 123 -0.39 -18.49 4.40
CA HIS A 123 -1.25 -17.80 3.45
C HIS A 123 -0.43 -16.95 2.47
N ASN A 124 0.56 -16.20 2.96
CA ASN A 124 1.42 -15.39 2.11
C ASN A 124 2.19 -16.24 1.10
N VAL A 125 2.76 -17.36 1.53
CA VAL A 125 3.45 -18.32 0.65
C VAL A 125 2.49 -18.90 -0.38
N ALA A 126 1.28 -19.30 0.02
CA ALA A 126 0.28 -19.87 -0.87
C ALA A 126 -0.14 -18.87 -1.97
N PHE A 127 -0.38 -17.60 -1.62
CA PHE A 127 -0.70 -16.57 -2.61
C PHE A 127 0.44 -16.33 -3.59
N LEU A 128 1.69 -16.22 -3.11
CA LEU A 128 2.83 -16.02 -4.01
C LEU A 128 3.06 -17.20 -4.93
N SER A 129 2.91 -18.43 -4.43
CA SER A 129 3.03 -19.65 -5.25
C SER A 129 1.97 -19.76 -6.34
N ALA A 130 0.81 -19.12 -6.15
CA ALA A 130 -0.27 -19.09 -7.13
C ALA A 130 -0.12 -17.98 -8.19
N VAL A 131 0.79 -17.02 -8.00
CA VAL A 131 1.08 -16.00 -9.01
C VAL A 131 1.90 -16.60 -10.13
N ASN A 132 1.39 -16.51 -11.36
CA ASN A 132 2.01 -17.09 -12.56
C ASN A 132 2.49 -16.02 -13.55
N CYS A 133 3.08 -14.93 -13.04
CA CYS A 133 3.62 -13.86 -13.85
C CYS A 133 4.82 -13.20 -13.16
N PRO A 134 5.68 -12.48 -13.90
CA PRO A 134 6.77 -11.72 -13.29
C PRO A 134 6.27 -10.67 -12.29
N ILE A 135 6.99 -10.55 -11.18
CA ILE A 135 6.72 -9.57 -10.13
C ILE A 135 7.92 -8.63 -10.02
N HIS A 136 7.72 -7.36 -10.28
CA HIS A 136 8.70 -6.30 -10.04
C HIS A 136 8.31 -5.53 -8.78
N VAL A 137 9.24 -5.44 -7.83
CA VAL A 137 9.03 -4.76 -6.55
C VAL A 137 10.01 -3.61 -6.42
N VAL A 138 9.51 -2.39 -6.47
CA VAL A 138 10.28 -1.20 -6.13
C VAL A 138 10.21 -1.01 -4.62
N VAL A 139 11.36 -0.95 -3.96
CA VAL A 139 11.48 -0.75 -2.52
C VAL A 139 12.21 0.56 -2.23
N ALA A 140 11.55 1.45 -1.51
CA ALA A 140 12.16 2.69 -1.04
C ALA A 140 13.10 2.40 0.15
N ASN A 141 14.31 2.98 0.12
CA ASN A 141 15.25 2.81 1.22
C ASN A 141 14.79 3.46 2.54
N GLN A 142 13.91 4.46 2.46
CA GLN A 142 13.25 5.13 3.59
C GLN A 142 11.73 4.84 3.60
N GLY A 143 11.33 3.74 2.97
CA GLY A 143 9.94 3.30 2.89
C GLY A 143 9.45 2.54 4.13
N MET A 144 8.25 1.98 4.02
CA MET A 144 7.64 1.19 5.10
C MET A 144 8.07 -0.28 5.08
N GLY A 145 8.62 -0.77 3.97
CA GLY A 145 9.10 -2.14 3.82
C GLY A 145 10.49 -2.33 4.42
N ASN A 146 10.73 -3.50 5.03
CA ASN A 146 12.08 -3.94 5.33
C ASN A 146 12.55 -4.81 4.16
N TYR A 147 13.41 -4.25 3.32
CA TYR A 147 13.93 -4.92 2.12
C TYR A 147 14.56 -6.28 2.43
N ASP A 148 15.40 -6.36 3.45
CA ASP A 148 16.15 -7.59 3.74
C ASP A 148 15.21 -8.71 4.22
N LYS A 149 14.24 -8.36 5.06
CA LYS A 149 13.22 -9.31 5.53
C LYS A 149 12.35 -9.85 4.40
N PHE A 150 11.91 -9.00 3.47
CA PHE A 150 11.14 -9.45 2.32
C PHE A 150 11.99 -10.25 1.34
N LYS A 151 13.21 -9.83 1.09
CA LYS A 151 14.13 -10.53 0.19
C LYS A 151 14.44 -11.93 0.69
N GLU A 152 14.70 -12.12 1.97
CA GLU A 152 14.96 -13.44 2.57
C GLU A 152 13.75 -14.36 2.35
N MET A 153 12.55 -13.90 2.66
CA MET A 153 11.31 -14.68 2.47
C MET A 153 11.07 -15.04 0.99
N MET A 154 11.50 -14.17 0.06
CA MET A 154 11.19 -14.28 -1.37
C MET A 154 12.30 -14.93 -2.19
N GLN A 155 13.39 -15.37 -1.59
CA GLN A 155 14.49 -16.06 -2.31
C GLN A 155 14.02 -17.33 -3.03
N SER A 156 12.95 -17.95 -2.57
CA SER A 156 12.36 -19.13 -3.20
C SER A 156 11.55 -18.85 -4.48
N PHE A 157 11.32 -17.58 -4.81
CA PHE A 157 10.50 -17.17 -5.96
C PHE A 157 11.34 -16.43 -7.01
N PRO A 158 11.89 -17.12 -8.01
CA PRO A 158 12.87 -16.57 -8.97
C PRO A 158 12.29 -15.52 -9.92
N TRP A 159 10.97 -15.40 -9.99
CA TRP A 159 10.29 -14.40 -10.83
C TRP A 159 10.06 -13.06 -10.14
N ILE A 160 10.51 -12.88 -8.88
CA ILE A 160 10.46 -11.59 -8.18
C ILE A 160 11.75 -10.82 -8.46
N TYR A 161 11.59 -9.64 -9.07
CA TYR A 161 12.68 -8.73 -9.38
C TYR A 161 12.63 -7.54 -8.42
N TRP A 162 13.70 -7.34 -7.67
CA TRP A 162 13.80 -6.29 -6.67
C TRP A 162 14.54 -5.07 -7.19
N HIS A 163 13.93 -3.89 -7.06
CA HIS A 163 14.47 -2.61 -7.47
C HIS A 163 14.54 -1.68 -6.26
N LYS A 164 15.73 -1.60 -5.65
CA LYS A 164 15.94 -0.67 -4.52
C LYS A 164 16.16 0.73 -5.07
N MET A 165 15.38 1.69 -4.57
CA MET A 165 15.48 3.09 -4.96
C MET A 165 15.60 3.99 -3.73
N GLU A 166 16.30 5.10 -3.89
CA GLU A 166 16.33 6.16 -2.88
C GLU A 166 14.95 6.79 -2.76
N GLY A 167 14.57 7.19 -1.55
CA GLY A 167 13.34 7.93 -1.32
C GLY A 167 12.45 7.32 -0.23
N HIS A 168 11.30 7.96 -0.05
CA HIS A 168 10.31 7.63 0.98
C HIS A 168 9.19 6.73 0.43
N HIS A 169 8.26 6.34 1.29
CA HIS A 169 7.13 5.45 0.95
C HIS A 169 6.32 5.87 -0.30
N HIS A 170 6.25 7.15 -0.60
CA HIS A 170 5.54 7.69 -1.77
C HIS A 170 6.49 8.13 -2.90
N LEU A 171 7.64 7.50 -3.06
CA LEU A 171 8.68 7.85 -4.03
C LEU A 171 8.16 7.96 -5.48
N HIS A 172 7.12 7.22 -5.83
CA HIS A 172 6.46 7.28 -7.14
C HIS A 172 5.71 8.61 -7.42
N MET A 173 5.59 9.47 -6.41
CA MET A 173 4.98 10.80 -6.52
C MET A 173 6.03 11.91 -6.43
N ASP A 174 7.31 11.57 -6.43
CA ASP A 174 8.42 12.48 -6.27
C ASP A 174 9.48 12.29 -7.37
N GLU A 175 10.74 12.56 -7.07
CA GLU A 175 11.86 12.53 -8.03
C GLU A 175 11.98 11.18 -8.75
N GLN A 176 11.71 10.08 -8.07
CA GLN A 176 11.79 8.71 -8.60
C GLN A 176 10.65 8.33 -9.55
N ALA A 177 9.66 9.19 -9.75
CA ALA A 177 8.54 8.91 -10.65
C ALA A 177 9.00 8.59 -12.08
N LYS A 178 10.03 9.27 -12.57
CA LYS A 178 10.59 9.03 -13.91
C LYS A 178 11.29 7.68 -14.02
N ASP A 179 12.06 7.31 -13.01
CA ASP A 179 12.79 6.04 -12.98
C ASP A 179 11.83 4.86 -12.89
N ILE A 180 10.77 5.00 -12.11
CA ILE A 180 9.69 4.00 -12.04
C ILE A 180 8.95 3.89 -13.38
N ALA A 181 8.65 5.02 -14.04
CA ALA A 181 8.02 5.01 -15.36
C ALA A 181 8.91 4.33 -16.41
N LYS A 182 10.23 4.57 -16.37
CA LYS A 182 11.20 3.91 -17.23
C LYS A 182 11.21 2.40 -16.97
N LEU A 183 11.29 1.99 -15.71
CA LEU A 183 11.22 0.58 -15.32
C LEU A 183 9.94 -0.09 -15.84
N CYS A 184 8.80 0.60 -15.74
CA CYS A 184 7.54 0.11 -16.30
C CYS A 184 7.63 -0.10 -17.81
N THR A 185 8.15 0.88 -18.56
CA THR A 185 8.23 0.79 -20.03
C THR A 185 9.22 -0.28 -20.52
N GLU A 186 10.27 -0.54 -19.76
CA GLU A 186 11.25 -1.59 -20.08
C GLU A 186 10.67 -3.00 -19.91
N HIS A 187 9.75 -3.18 -18.99
CA HIS A 187 9.21 -4.49 -18.64
C HIS A 187 7.79 -4.75 -19.11
N TRP A 188 7.01 -3.73 -19.46
CA TRP A 188 5.64 -3.90 -19.98
C TRP A 188 5.66 -4.13 -21.50
N ARG A 189 5.91 -5.36 -21.89
CA ARG A 189 5.83 -5.81 -23.29
C ARG A 189 4.75 -6.86 -23.48
#